data_6a91e86f4c84677f3b8f399d046ee5dc
#
_entry.id   6a91e86f4c84677f3b8f399d046ee5dc
#
_cell.length_a   1.000
_cell.length_b   1.000
_cell.length_c   1.000
_cell.angle_alpha   90.00
_cell.angle_beta   90.00
_cell.angle_gamma   90.00
#
_symmetry.space_group_name_H-M   'P 1'
#
loop_
_entity.id
_entity.type
_entity.pdbx_description
1 polymer ?
#
loop_
_entity_poly.entity_id
_entity_poly.type
_entity_poly.pdbx_seq_one_letter_code
_entity_poly.pdbx_strand_id
1 'polypeptide(L)'
;LGHANAIKLLASLLDDMSDDVDFFINNISGGAVRNAIPSKAQCTICVPEKEIDTAKSKLNELFKVQKEIYAKTDPMMTLEITESDKKDALGYAQTLDLIHFIRSLPNGIMRMSPEFSGIVETSINLGVINSDNDCVKICMLARSLNSDALSDMINTVKSQCYLLDNVEVEESNRHEPWSSPSKNRLIDVLNESYK
;
A
#
# COMPACT_ATOMS: atom_id res chain seq x y z
N LEU A 1 -1.67 -3.88 14.62
CA LEU A 1 -2.22 -4.57 13.46
C LEU A 1 -3.55 -3.92 13.06
N GLY A 2 -3.86 -3.88 11.75
CA GLY A 2 -5.15 -3.36 11.28
C GLY A 2 -5.20 -1.86 11.00
N HIS A 3 -4.08 -1.13 11.07
CA HIS A 3 -4.01 0.27 10.64
C HIS A 3 -4.18 0.40 9.12
N ALA A 4 -4.82 1.49 8.71
CA ALA A 4 -4.95 1.84 7.31
C ALA A 4 -3.57 2.17 6.70
N ASN A 5 -3.32 1.66 5.50
CA ASN A 5 -2.24 2.15 4.65
C ASN A 5 -2.79 3.31 3.82
N ALA A 6 -2.30 4.53 4.07
CA ALA A 6 -2.83 5.73 3.43
C ALA A 6 -2.74 5.70 1.89
N ILE A 7 -1.72 5.04 1.32
CA ILE A 7 -1.56 4.90 -0.14
C ILE A 7 -2.67 4.00 -0.70
N LYS A 8 -2.92 2.86 -0.05
CA LYS A 8 -3.99 1.91 -0.45
C LYS A 8 -5.36 2.54 -0.30
N LEU A 9 -5.56 3.29 0.80
CA LEU A 9 -6.80 4.00 1.06
C LEU A 9 -7.07 5.07 -0.01
N LEU A 10 -6.06 5.88 -0.34
CA LEU A 10 -6.17 6.91 -1.38
C LEU A 10 -6.52 6.28 -2.73
N ALA A 11 -5.83 5.20 -3.12
CA ALA A 11 -6.14 4.47 -4.35
C ALA A 11 -7.57 3.91 -4.35
N SER A 12 -8.07 3.42 -3.19
CA SER A 12 -9.46 2.96 -3.07
C SER A 12 -10.46 4.09 -3.28
N LEU A 13 -10.23 5.24 -2.65
CA LEU A 13 -11.11 6.40 -2.79
C LEU A 13 -11.18 6.91 -4.24
N LEU A 14 -10.04 6.93 -4.93
CA LEU A 14 -9.96 7.36 -6.32
C LEU A 14 -10.62 6.35 -7.28
N ASP A 15 -10.44 5.06 -7.04
CA ASP A 15 -11.08 4.00 -7.82
C ASP A 15 -12.61 4.04 -7.69
N ASP A 16 -13.09 4.08 -6.44
CA ASP A 16 -14.54 4.13 -6.18
C ASP A 16 -15.17 5.46 -6.68
N MET A 17 -14.39 6.54 -6.80
CA MET A 17 -14.85 7.80 -7.42
C MET A 17 -14.90 7.71 -8.95
N SER A 18 -14.05 6.89 -9.57
CA SER A 18 -13.99 6.76 -11.04
C SER A 18 -15.26 6.23 -11.68
N ASP A 19 -16.14 5.61 -10.90
CA ASP A 19 -17.45 5.16 -11.34
C ASP A 19 -18.42 6.33 -11.66
N ASP A 20 -18.18 7.49 -11.04
CA ASP A 20 -19.10 8.64 -11.13
C ASP A 20 -18.45 9.87 -11.81
N VAL A 21 -17.13 9.99 -11.75
CA VAL A 21 -16.39 11.18 -12.20
C VAL A 21 -15.13 10.80 -12.96
N ASP A 22 -15.00 11.29 -14.19
CA ASP A 22 -13.76 11.18 -14.95
C ASP A 22 -12.70 12.12 -14.35
N PHE A 23 -11.51 11.59 -14.08
CA PHE A 23 -10.37 12.38 -13.61
C PHE A 23 -9.04 11.83 -14.13
N PHE A 24 -8.00 12.64 -13.98
CA PHE A 24 -6.67 12.39 -14.52
C PHE A 24 -5.63 12.68 -13.44
N ILE A 25 -4.75 11.73 -13.13
CA ILE A 25 -3.70 11.92 -12.12
C ILE A 25 -2.58 12.79 -12.71
N ASN A 26 -2.24 13.88 -11.99
CA ASN A 26 -1.02 14.64 -12.23
C ASN A 26 0.14 14.10 -11.39
N ASN A 27 -0.07 13.95 -10.08
CA ASN A 27 0.96 13.55 -9.14
C ASN A 27 0.37 12.70 -8.03
N ILE A 28 1.14 11.71 -7.56
CA ILE A 28 0.79 10.90 -6.39
C ILE A 28 2.02 10.70 -5.54
N SER A 29 1.87 10.83 -4.22
CA SER A 29 2.94 10.55 -3.28
C SER A 29 2.39 10.08 -1.93
N GLY A 30 3.18 9.30 -1.21
CA GLY A 30 2.78 8.79 0.11
C GLY A 30 3.86 7.95 0.76
N GLY A 31 3.78 7.87 2.09
CA GLY A 31 4.78 7.20 2.89
C GLY A 31 6.13 7.93 2.95
N ALA A 32 6.93 7.60 3.94
CA ALA A 32 8.26 8.19 4.12
C ALA A 32 9.36 7.12 4.13
N VAL A 33 9.04 5.93 4.63
CA VAL A 33 10.00 4.83 4.79
C VAL A 33 9.33 3.49 4.47
N ARG A 34 10.09 2.58 3.87
CA ARG A 34 9.58 1.28 3.39
C ARG A 34 9.08 0.33 4.49
N ASN A 35 9.57 0.50 5.72
CA ASN A 35 9.30 -0.40 6.84
C ASN A 35 8.20 0.09 7.79
N ALA A 36 7.56 1.21 7.51
CA ALA A 36 6.41 1.71 8.26
C ALA A 36 5.15 1.71 7.39
N ILE A 37 3.98 1.52 8.00
CA ILE A 37 2.70 1.69 7.33
C ILE A 37 2.53 3.17 7.00
N PRO A 38 2.30 3.55 5.74
CA PRO A 38 2.08 4.94 5.35
C PRO A 38 0.92 5.57 6.10
N SER A 39 1.20 6.63 6.86
CA SER A 39 0.19 7.41 7.58
C SER A 39 -0.33 8.61 6.78
N LYS A 40 0.33 8.95 5.68
CA LYS A 40 -0.05 10.06 4.78
C LYS A 40 0.13 9.64 3.34
N ALA A 41 -0.82 10.06 2.50
CA ALA A 41 -0.71 10.01 1.04
C ALA A 41 -1.45 11.20 0.47
N GLN A 42 -1.02 11.66 -0.69
CA GLN A 42 -1.65 12.75 -1.43
C GLN A 42 -1.63 12.48 -2.92
N CYS A 43 -2.63 13.00 -3.62
CA CYS A 43 -2.72 12.94 -5.07
C CYS A 43 -3.25 14.27 -5.59
N THR A 44 -2.64 14.77 -6.65
CA THR A 44 -3.19 15.87 -7.43
C THR A 44 -3.89 15.28 -8.65
N ILE A 45 -5.17 15.61 -8.81
CA ILE A 45 -5.99 15.15 -9.93
C ILE A 45 -6.54 16.35 -10.72
N CYS A 46 -6.71 16.17 -12.01
CA CYS A 46 -7.44 17.08 -12.87
C CYS A 46 -8.85 16.54 -13.10
N VAL A 47 -9.86 17.35 -12.85
CA VAL A 47 -11.28 17.02 -13.01
C VAL A 47 -11.92 18.06 -13.90
N PRO A 48 -12.90 17.71 -14.79
CA PRO A 48 -13.67 18.72 -15.53
C PRO A 48 -14.29 19.73 -14.57
N GLU A 49 -14.23 21.02 -14.91
CA GLU A 49 -14.70 22.11 -14.04
C GLU A 49 -16.14 21.91 -13.53
N LYS A 50 -17.01 21.41 -14.39
CA LYS A 50 -18.43 21.11 -14.07
C LYS A 50 -18.61 19.94 -13.07
N GLU A 51 -17.58 19.12 -12.83
CA GLU A 51 -17.63 17.94 -12.00
C GLU A 51 -16.86 18.11 -10.67
N ILE A 52 -16.23 19.26 -10.44
CA ILE A 52 -15.43 19.52 -9.23
C ILE A 52 -16.24 19.31 -7.95
N ASP A 53 -17.45 19.85 -7.88
CA ASP A 53 -18.29 19.72 -6.69
C ASP A 53 -18.78 18.27 -6.50
N THR A 54 -19.08 17.57 -7.58
CA THR A 54 -19.43 16.14 -7.58
C THR A 54 -18.27 15.32 -7.05
N ALA A 55 -17.05 15.53 -7.53
CA ALA A 55 -15.85 14.85 -7.08
C ALA A 55 -15.58 15.09 -5.59
N LYS A 56 -15.66 16.34 -5.12
CA LYS A 56 -15.50 16.69 -3.71
C LYS A 56 -16.55 15.99 -2.83
N SER A 57 -17.81 16.03 -3.24
CA SER A 57 -18.90 15.39 -2.51
C SER A 57 -18.69 13.88 -2.41
N LYS A 58 -18.36 13.23 -3.53
CA LYS A 58 -18.13 11.78 -3.60
C LYS A 58 -16.95 11.35 -2.74
N LEU A 59 -15.81 12.05 -2.83
CA LEU A 59 -14.65 11.75 -1.98
C LEU A 59 -14.95 11.87 -0.49
N ASN A 60 -15.72 12.88 -0.06
CA ASN A 60 -16.12 13.03 1.33
C ASN A 60 -17.07 11.91 1.78
N GLU A 61 -18.02 11.49 0.94
CA GLU A 61 -18.92 10.37 1.21
C GLU A 61 -18.12 9.06 1.38
N LEU A 62 -17.27 8.73 0.41
CA LEU A 62 -16.42 7.53 0.43
C LEU A 62 -15.47 7.54 1.65
N PHE A 63 -14.87 8.67 1.95
CA PHE A 63 -14.00 8.81 3.11
C PHE A 63 -14.73 8.60 4.44
N LYS A 64 -15.97 9.02 4.55
CA LYS A 64 -16.80 8.78 5.73
C LYS A 64 -16.98 7.28 6.00
N VAL A 65 -17.22 6.49 4.96
CA VAL A 65 -17.30 5.03 5.06
C VAL A 65 -15.97 4.44 5.55
N GLN A 66 -14.85 4.89 4.96
CA GLN A 66 -13.51 4.42 5.38
C GLN A 66 -13.21 4.79 6.84
N LYS A 67 -13.63 5.96 7.27
CA LYS A 67 -13.47 6.40 8.67
C LYS A 67 -14.24 5.53 9.67
N GLU A 68 -15.39 5.00 9.26
CA GLU A 68 -16.15 4.04 10.07
C GLU A 68 -15.44 2.68 10.15
N ILE A 69 -14.89 2.19 9.03
CA ILE A 69 -14.14 0.92 8.97
C ILE A 69 -12.92 0.97 9.90
N TYR A 70 -12.18 2.07 9.89
CA TYR A 70 -10.95 2.24 10.66
C TYR A 70 -11.16 2.98 12.00
N ALA A 71 -12.40 3.16 12.47
CA ALA A 71 -12.71 3.95 13.67
C ALA A 71 -11.96 3.49 14.94
N LYS A 72 -11.63 2.20 15.05
CA LYS A 72 -10.92 1.64 16.21
C LYS A 72 -9.39 1.77 16.12
N THR A 73 -8.84 1.70 14.92
CA THR A 73 -7.38 1.68 14.70
C THR A 73 -6.84 3.06 14.37
N ASP A 74 -7.62 3.87 13.64
CA ASP A 74 -7.21 5.17 13.12
C ASP A 74 -8.31 6.25 13.33
N PRO A 75 -8.74 6.51 14.57
CA PRO A 75 -9.89 7.40 14.85
C PRO A 75 -9.65 8.86 14.42
N MET A 76 -8.39 9.25 14.25
CA MET A 76 -8.00 10.62 13.89
C MET A 76 -7.75 10.80 12.38
N MET A 77 -8.25 9.86 11.53
CA MET A 77 -8.13 10.00 10.08
C MET A 77 -8.80 11.29 9.57
N THR A 78 -8.13 11.96 8.66
CA THR A 78 -8.62 13.18 8.01
C THR A 78 -8.44 13.10 6.50
N LEU A 79 -9.36 13.70 5.75
CA LEU A 79 -9.26 13.99 4.34
C LEU A 79 -9.25 15.50 4.16
N GLU A 80 -8.28 16.02 3.45
CA GLU A 80 -8.22 17.41 3.04
C GLU A 80 -8.28 17.48 1.52
N ILE A 81 -9.16 18.30 0.98
CA ILE A 81 -9.33 18.52 -0.45
C ILE A 81 -9.10 20.00 -0.72
N THR A 82 -8.09 20.32 -1.52
CA THR A 82 -7.74 21.69 -1.90
C THR A 82 -7.76 21.83 -3.41
N GLU A 83 -8.11 23.01 -3.90
CA GLU A 83 -7.98 23.33 -5.32
C GLU A 83 -6.57 23.83 -5.61
N SER A 84 -6.09 23.53 -6.80
CA SER A 84 -4.83 24.02 -7.34
C SER A 84 -4.99 24.41 -8.80
N ASP A 85 -4.02 25.13 -9.32
CA ASP A 85 -3.99 25.49 -10.75
C ASP A 85 -3.94 24.23 -11.62
N LYS A 86 -4.43 24.38 -12.87
CA LYS A 86 -4.37 23.31 -13.87
C LYS A 86 -2.95 22.79 -14.05
N LYS A 87 -2.81 21.48 -14.07
CA LYS A 87 -1.56 20.75 -14.25
C LYS A 87 -1.65 19.83 -15.47
N ASP A 88 -0.50 19.46 -16.01
CA ASP A 88 -0.43 18.33 -16.93
C ASP A 88 -0.74 17.05 -16.16
N ALA A 89 -1.41 16.10 -16.80
CA ALA A 89 -1.86 14.87 -16.15
C ALA A 89 -1.69 13.66 -17.07
N LEU A 90 -1.68 12.48 -16.49
CA LEU A 90 -1.73 11.21 -17.21
C LEU A 90 -2.99 11.13 -18.09
N GLY A 91 -2.98 10.31 -19.12
CA GLY A 91 -4.20 9.94 -19.84
C GLY A 91 -5.17 9.14 -18.95
N TYR A 92 -6.43 9.07 -19.37
CA TYR A 92 -7.48 8.37 -18.59
C TYR A 92 -7.15 6.89 -18.34
N ALA A 93 -6.77 6.15 -19.37
CA ALA A 93 -6.40 4.74 -19.23
C ALA A 93 -5.20 4.57 -18.27
N GLN A 94 -4.16 5.37 -18.42
CA GLN A 94 -2.98 5.33 -17.55
C GLN A 94 -3.32 5.68 -16.09
N THR A 95 -4.27 6.59 -15.87
CA THR A 95 -4.79 6.92 -14.53
C THR A 95 -5.44 5.71 -13.87
N LEU A 96 -6.34 5.04 -14.58
CA LEU A 96 -7.01 3.83 -14.08
C LEU A 96 -6.02 2.67 -13.88
N ASP A 97 -5.12 2.44 -14.84
CA ASP A 97 -4.09 1.41 -14.72
C ASP A 97 -3.23 1.59 -13.47
N LEU A 98 -2.81 2.83 -13.18
CA LEU A 98 -2.04 3.15 -11.98
C LEU A 98 -2.83 2.87 -10.70
N ILE A 99 -4.09 3.29 -10.65
CA ILE A 99 -4.96 3.06 -9.48
C ILE A 99 -5.19 1.56 -9.27
N HIS A 100 -5.59 0.83 -10.31
CA HIS A 100 -5.83 -0.60 -10.23
C HIS A 100 -4.56 -1.36 -9.87
N PHE A 101 -3.41 -0.94 -10.39
CA PHE A 101 -2.11 -1.51 -10.03
C PHE A 101 -1.83 -1.32 -8.53
N ILE A 102 -1.93 -0.09 -8.00
CA ILE A 102 -1.74 0.16 -6.58
C ILE A 102 -2.72 -0.69 -5.74
N ARG A 103 -3.97 -0.81 -6.16
CA ARG A 103 -4.98 -1.64 -5.46
C ARG A 103 -4.64 -3.13 -5.49
N SER A 104 -4.13 -3.64 -6.61
CA SER A 104 -3.79 -5.05 -6.77
C SER A 104 -2.58 -5.47 -5.93
N LEU A 105 -1.63 -4.57 -5.68
CA LEU A 105 -0.41 -4.90 -4.93
C LEU A 105 -0.73 -5.45 -3.53
N PRO A 106 -0.14 -6.56 -3.10
CA PRO A 106 -0.35 -7.13 -1.78
C PRO A 106 0.15 -6.18 -0.68
N ASN A 107 -0.55 -6.14 0.45
CA ASN A 107 -0.16 -5.31 1.59
C ASN A 107 -0.69 -5.90 2.90
N GLY A 108 0.15 -5.94 3.93
CA GLY A 108 -0.20 -6.43 5.26
C GLY A 108 0.33 -7.83 5.55
N ILE A 109 -0.38 -8.55 6.41
CA ILE A 109 -0.03 -9.92 6.81
C ILE A 109 -0.54 -10.88 5.73
N MET A 110 0.37 -11.68 5.19
CA MET A 110 0.05 -12.69 4.19
C MET A 110 -0.09 -14.09 4.82
N ARG A 111 0.70 -14.37 5.84
CA ARG A 111 0.69 -15.67 6.51
C ARG A 111 1.11 -15.54 7.97
N MET A 112 0.39 -16.25 8.85
CA MET A 112 0.79 -16.44 10.24
C MET A 112 1.66 -17.69 10.39
N SER A 113 2.58 -17.67 11.34
CA SER A 113 3.42 -18.82 11.61
C SER A 113 2.59 -20.02 12.09
N PRO A 114 2.74 -21.20 11.47
CA PRO A 114 2.10 -22.42 11.97
C PRO A 114 2.80 -22.99 13.23
N GLU A 115 4.04 -22.58 13.48
CA GLU A 115 4.84 -23.07 14.61
C GLU A 115 4.72 -22.19 15.85
N PHE A 116 4.60 -20.87 15.66
CA PHE A 116 4.58 -19.88 16.74
C PHE A 116 3.26 -19.11 16.73
N SER A 117 2.40 -19.41 17.71
CA SER A 117 1.11 -18.74 17.83
C SER A 117 1.28 -17.22 17.98
N GLY A 118 0.51 -16.46 17.22
CA GLY A 118 0.53 -14.99 17.26
C GLY A 118 1.71 -14.33 16.51
N ILE A 119 2.62 -15.10 15.92
CA ILE A 119 3.75 -14.59 15.16
C ILE A 119 3.41 -14.55 13.67
N VAL A 120 3.70 -13.43 13.04
CA VAL A 120 3.57 -13.25 11.57
C VAL A 120 4.74 -13.97 10.91
N GLU A 121 4.43 -14.92 10.00
CA GLU A 121 5.44 -15.56 9.18
C GLU A 121 5.83 -14.69 7.99
N THR A 122 4.83 -14.27 7.19
CA THR A 122 5.07 -13.53 5.96
C THR A 122 4.20 -12.27 5.93
N SER A 123 4.81 -11.15 5.63
CA SER A 123 4.13 -9.87 5.45
C SER A 123 4.80 -9.04 4.36
N ILE A 124 4.04 -8.13 3.79
CA ILE A 124 4.55 -7.14 2.83
C ILE A 124 3.91 -5.78 3.11
N ASN A 125 4.69 -4.74 2.95
CA ASN A 125 4.24 -3.36 3.13
C ASN A 125 4.48 -2.54 1.87
N LEU A 126 3.44 -1.93 1.32
CA LEU A 126 3.55 -0.86 0.34
C LEU A 126 3.93 0.40 1.14
N GLY A 127 5.22 0.68 1.23
CA GLY A 127 5.76 1.66 2.17
C GLY A 127 5.91 3.07 1.61
N VAL A 128 6.20 3.21 0.32
CA VAL A 128 6.40 4.51 -0.32
C VAL A 128 5.87 4.49 -1.74
N ILE A 129 5.22 5.55 -2.13
CA ILE A 129 4.93 5.90 -3.53
C ILE A 129 5.36 7.34 -3.79
N ASN A 130 5.97 7.59 -4.92
CA ASN A 130 6.33 8.93 -5.35
C ASN A 130 6.35 9.01 -6.87
N SER A 131 5.64 9.97 -7.43
CA SER A 131 5.75 10.32 -8.84
C SER A 131 6.73 11.47 -9.03
N ASP A 132 7.56 11.35 -10.03
CA ASP A 132 8.32 12.44 -10.62
C ASP A 132 7.80 12.72 -12.05
N ASN A 133 8.47 13.56 -12.82
CA ASN A 133 7.99 13.98 -14.15
C ASN A 133 7.85 12.82 -15.14
N ASP A 134 8.60 11.73 -14.96
CA ASP A 134 8.74 10.67 -15.96
C ASP A 134 8.17 9.33 -15.50
N CYS A 135 8.09 9.08 -14.20
CA CYS A 135 7.64 7.79 -13.69
C CYS A 135 7.03 7.85 -12.29
N VAL A 136 6.31 6.80 -11.92
CA VAL A 136 5.85 6.56 -10.55
C VAL A 136 6.71 5.46 -9.93
N LYS A 137 7.38 5.78 -8.85
CA LYS A 137 8.22 4.83 -8.08
C LYS A 137 7.45 4.31 -6.88
N ILE A 138 7.36 2.99 -6.78
CA ILE A 138 6.72 2.30 -5.64
C ILE A 138 7.79 1.48 -4.92
N CYS A 139 7.91 1.68 -3.61
CA CYS A 139 8.82 0.90 -2.78
C CYS A 139 8.03 0.03 -1.81
N MET A 140 8.26 -1.27 -1.89
CA MET A 140 7.64 -2.27 -1.02
C MET A 140 8.71 -2.98 -0.19
N LEU A 141 8.32 -3.47 1.00
CA LEU A 141 9.18 -4.28 1.85
C LEU A 141 8.46 -5.59 2.21
N ALA A 142 8.97 -6.69 1.69
CA ALA A 142 8.53 -8.04 2.06
C ALA A 142 9.42 -8.61 3.19
N ARG A 143 8.82 -9.33 4.10
CA ARG A 143 9.51 -10.07 5.18
C ARG A 143 8.86 -11.43 5.37
N SER A 144 9.67 -12.44 5.61
CA SER A 144 9.20 -13.77 5.96
C SER A 144 10.17 -14.47 6.91
N LEU A 145 9.69 -15.42 7.68
CA LEU A 145 10.49 -16.37 8.44
C LEU A 145 10.89 -17.60 7.59
N ASN A 146 10.38 -17.68 6.36
CA ASN A 146 10.58 -18.79 5.44
C ASN A 146 11.05 -18.25 4.06
N SER A 147 12.16 -18.76 3.54
CA SER A 147 12.77 -18.32 2.27
C SER A 147 11.89 -18.60 1.06
N ASP A 148 11.20 -19.73 1.04
CA ASP A 148 10.32 -20.09 -0.08
C ASP A 148 9.07 -19.20 -0.09
N ALA A 149 8.47 -18.95 1.08
CA ALA A 149 7.35 -18.04 1.22
C ALA A 149 7.72 -16.58 0.89
N LEU A 150 8.96 -16.15 1.20
CA LEU A 150 9.47 -14.86 0.78
C LEU A 150 9.60 -14.79 -0.75
N SER A 151 10.15 -15.84 -1.36
CA SER A 151 10.31 -15.93 -2.82
C SER A 151 8.97 -15.92 -3.53
N ASP A 152 7.98 -16.67 -3.04
CA ASP A 152 6.63 -16.71 -3.59
C ASP A 152 5.94 -15.35 -3.51
N MET A 153 6.08 -14.63 -2.39
CA MET A 153 5.57 -13.27 -2.23
C MET A 153 6.19 -12.30 -3.23
N ILE A 154 7.52 -12.35 -3.42
CA ILE A 154 8.23 -11.51 -4.40
C ILE A 154 7.77 -11.84 -5.82
N ASN A 155 7.62 -13.13 -6.15
CA ASN A 155 7.12 -13.56 -7.46
C ASN A 155 5.68 -13.12 -7.71
N THR A 156 4.83 -13.08 -6.68
CA THR A 156 3.48 -12.52 -6.77
C THR A 156 3.51 -11.06 -7.20
N VAL A 157 4.36 -10.23 -6.57
CA VAL A 157 4.51 -8.82 -6.98
C VAL A 157 5.05 -8.71 -8.40
N LYS A 158 6.08 -9.49 -8.76
CA LYS A 158 6.63 -9.51 -10.12
C LYS A 158 5.57 -9.89 -11.16
N SER A 159 4.73 -10.88 -10.85
CA SER A 159 3.65 -11.30 -11.74
C SER A 159 2.63 -10.19 -11.99
N GLN A 160 2.32 -9.38 -10.98
CA GLN A 160 1.44 -8.21 -11.15
C GLN A 160 2.08 -7.14 -12.03
N CYS A 161 3.41 -6.92 -11.89
CA CYS A 161 4.14 -5.98 -12.76
C CYS A 161 4.09 -6.40 -14.24
N TYR A 162 4.10 -7.71 -14.53
CA TYR A 162 4.02 -8.22 -15.91
C TYR A 162 2.64 -8.06 -16.57
N LEU A 163 1.61 -7.69 -15.83
CA LEU A 163 0.27 -7.43 -16.39
C LEU A 163 0.15 -6.02 -16.98
N LEU A 164 1.11 -5.14 -16.73
CA LEU A 164 1.14 -3.79 -17.23
C LEU A 164 2.32 -3.57 -18.18
N ASP A 165 2.09 -2.80 -19.21
CA ASP A 165 3.16 -2.28 -20.06
C ASP A 165 3.98 -1.22 -19.30
N ASN A 166 5.28 -1.14 -19.58
CA ASN A 166 6.20 -0.13 -19.03
C ASN A 166 6.37 -0.14 -17.49
N VAL A 167 6.23 -1.30 -16.85
CA VAL A 167 6.56 -1.48 -15.45
C VAL A 167 7.87 -2.25 -15.32
N GLU A 168 8.83 -1.64 -14.65
CA GLU A 168 10.09 -2.29 -14.27
C GLU A 168 10.05 -2.65 -12.79
N VAL A 169 10.55 -3.84 -12.45
CA VAL A 169 10.65 -4.30 -11.07
C VAL A 169 12.08 -4.67 -10.72
N GLU A 170 12.58 -4.07 -9.67
CA GLU A 170 13.90 -4.34 -9.11
C GLU A 170 13.76 -4.94 -7.72
N GLU A 171 14.47 -6.04 -7.48
CA GLU A 171 14.63 -6.63 -6.16
C GLU A 171 15.98 -6.23 -5.58
N SER A 172 15.98 -5.66 -4.39
CA SER A 172 17.19 -5.21 -3.71
C SER A 172 17.22 -5.61 -2.24
N ASN A 173 18.42 -5.68 -1.67
CA ASN A 173 18.65 -5.93 -0.24
C ASN A 173 17.97 -7.21 0.28
N ARG A 174 17.98 -8.28 -0.50
CA ARG A 174 17.48 -9.57 -0.05
C ARG A 174 18.42 -10.13 1.04
N HIS A 175 17.80 -10.54 2.12
CA HIS A 175 18.46 -11.28 3.21
C HIS A 175 17.66 -12.54 3.47
N GLU A 176 18.37 -13.66 3.61
CA GLU A 176 17.72 -14.91 3.98
C GLU A 176 17.16 -14.82 5.39
N PRO A 177 15.97 -15.38 5.63
CA PRO A 177 15.38 -15.44 6.96
C PRO A 177 16.26 -16.23 7.90
N TRP A 178 16.39 -15.77 9.12
CA TRP A 178 16.97 -16.60 10.18
C TRP A 178 15.87 -17.49 10.75
N SER A 179 15.85 -18.75 10.32
CA SER A 179 14.97 -19.76 10.90
C SER A 179 15.70 -20.49 12.03
N SER A 180 15.16 -20.42 13.24
CA SER A 180 15.62 -21.23 14.35
C SER A 180 14.58 -22.33 14.62
N PRO A 181 14.98 -23.59 14.82
CA PRO A 181 14.04 -24.63 15.26
C PRO A 181 13.30 -24.17 16.52
N SER A 182 12.00 -24.45 16.60
CA SER A 182 11.16 -24.12 17.77
C SER A 182 11.66 -24.78 19.07
N LYS A 183 12.44 -25.84 18.93
CA LYS A 183 13.15 -26.51 20.03
C LYS A 183 14.64 -26.33 19.84
N ASN A 184 15.25 -25.44 20.60
CA ASN A 184 16.69 -25.38 20.72
C ASN A 184 17.11 -25.07 22.17
N ARG A 185 18.32 -25.48 22.53
CA ARG A 185 18.87 -25.34 23.88
C ARG A 185 18.88 -23.92 24.42
N LEU A 186 19.01 -22.93 23.54
CA LEU A 186 19.01 -21.50 23.94
C LEU A 186 17.62 -21.08 24.43
N ILE A 187 16.56 -21.50 23.72
CA ILE A 187 15.18 -21.23 24.13
C ILE A 187 14.89 -21.90 25.48
N ASP A 188 15.34 -23.13 25.67
CA ASP A 188 15.15 -23.86 26.93
C ASP A 188 15.85 -23.14 28.10
N VAL A 189 17.10 -22.73 27.93
CA VAL A 189 17.86 -21.97 28.94
C VAL A 189 17.23 -20.63 29.25
N LEU A 190 16.75 -19.89 28.24
CA LEU A 190 16.05 -18.60 28.43
C LEU A 190 14.75 -18.82 29.22
N ASN A 191 13.95 -19.81 28.86
CA ASN A 191 12.71 -20.14 29.57
C ASN A 191 12.95 -20.55 31.03
N GLU A 192 14.06 -21.23 31.33
CA GLU A 192 14.45 -21.58 32.70
C GLU A 192 14.92 -20.35 33.49
N SER A 193 15.57 -19.39 32.84
CA SER A 193 16.11 -18.19 33.48
C SER A 193 15.05 -17.11 33.77
N TYR A 194 13.90 -17.16 33.10
CA TYR A 194 12.79 -16.22 33.28
C TYR A 194 11.63 -16.77 34.15
N LYS A 195 11.80 -17.96 34.73
CA LYS A 195 10.92 -18.51 35.78
C LYS A 195 11.37 -18.08 37.15
#